data_186e1e79355e0ad0e22bf190f20937ca
#
_entry.id   186e1e79355e0ad0e22bf190f20937ca
#
_cell.length_a   1.000
_cell.length_b   1.000
_cell.length_c   1.000
_cell.angle_alpha   90.00
_cell.angle_beta   90.00
_cell.angle_gamma   90.00
#
_symmetry.space_group_name_H-M   'P 1'
#
loop_
_entity.id
_entity.type
_entity.pdbx_description
1 polymer ?
#
loop_
_entity_poly.entity_id
_entity_poly.type
_entity_poly.pdbx_seq_one_letter_code
_entity_poly.pdbx_strand_id
1 'polypeptide(L)'
;MKIGLLPLYVELYDRVAPQRRPSMQQWADKVGELLIARGFDVVQAPISRLAAEFTASVRLCETAGAEAIVTLHLAYSPSLESIDALAATALPLVIFDTTPDTDFGFDFGDKVMANHGIHGVQDLCNLLLRRKKPFRIACGHCELSNVLDDLTQLLKSAAMAHKMTYPRIGSVGGNFPGMGDFLVPDGAFPMAKIDFSFADVSAEDIAAEEERDRKRFVFGEFSADAYRNTLHASLAIRHWLEKERLDAFTICFPGITRANHFATVPFLECSKAMARGIGYAGEGDMLTAALVGALLRVYPQTTFTEMFCPDWRGQRIFTSHMGEINPALTAAKPLLSERNYIFSDTGNPVIATGSLQAGKAALVNLAPGSDGAFTLIAAPVEFFAPDTPSTPTITGWFRPAGGDIAAFLKQYSELGGTHHLAATYDADLDVLRNFSKLMNWQFAVVK
;
A
#
# COMPACT_ATOMS: atom_id res chain seq x y z
N MET A 1 -8.34 -6.80 -7.16
CA MET A 1 -7.96 -7.37 -5.86
C MET A 1 -8.58 -8.75 -5.74
N LYS A 2 -7.78 -9.74 -5.36
CA LYS A 2 -8.28 -11.11 -5.09
C LYS A 2 -8.54 -11.27 -3.60
N ILE A 3 -9.71 -11.80 -3.23
CA ILE A 3 -10.11 -12.01 -1.83
C ILE A 3 -10.62 -13.43 -1.60
N GLY A 4 -10.36 -13.98 -0.42
CA GLY A 4 -10.96 -15.23 0.02
C GLY A 4 -12.30 -14.95 0.72
N LEU A 5 -13.39 -15.53 0.28
CA LEU A 5 -14.64 -15.56 1.02
C LEU A 5 -14.72 -16.89 1.80
N LEU A 6 -14.72 -16.81 3.12
CA LEU A 6 -14.75 -17.95 4.03
C LEU A 6 -16.09 -18.03 4.75
N PRO A 7 -17.01 -18.90 4.31
CA PRO A 7 -18.27 -19.12 5.00
C PRO A 7 -18.10 -20.03 6.23
N LEU A 8 -18.57 -19.58 7.40
CA LEU A 8 -18.51 -20.29 8.67
C LEU A 8 -19.89 -20.84 9.08
N TYR A 9 -19.90 -22.04 9.60
CA TYR A 9 -21.12 -22.74 10.01
C TYR A 9 -20.84 -23.66 11.20
N VAL A 10 -21.89 -24.26 11.78
CA VAL A 10 -21.77 -25.23 12.87
C VAL A 10 -22.15 -26.64 12.41
N GLU A 11 -21.30 -27.61 12.71
CA GLU A 11 -21.51 -29.02 12.33
C GLU A 11 -22.81 -29.59 12.94
N LEU A 12 -23.18 -29.14 14.15
CA LEU A 12 -24.42 -29.57 14.80
C LEU A 12 -25.66 -29.40 13.90
N TYR A 13 -25.74 -28.31 13.13
CA TYR A 13 -26.91 -28.04 12.30
C TYR A 13 -27.01 -28.96 11.07
N ASP A 14 -25.89 -29.45 10.57
CA ASP A 14 -25.92 -30.49 9.54
C ASP A 14 -26.49 -31.81 10.06
N ARG A 15 -26.36 -32.10 11.37
CA ARG A 15 -26.96 -33.30 11.99
C ARG A 15 -28.41 -33.13 12.34
N VAL A 16 -28.82 -31.97 12.86
CA VAL A 16 -30.20 -31.78 13.38
C VAL A 16 -31.13 -31.14 12.37
N ALA A 17 -30.62 -30.42 11.37
CA ALA A 17 -31.40 -29.72 10.36
C ALA A 17 -30.69 -29.71 8.97
N PRO A 18 -30.31 -30.88 8.43
CA PRO A 18 -29.51 -30.98 7.19
C PRO A 18 -30.20 -30.33 5.98
N GLN A 19 -31.52 -30.25 5.97
CA GLN A 19 -32.33 -29.61 4.92
C GLN A 19 -32.05 -28.10 4.76
N ARG A 20 -31.38 -27.45 5.74
CA ARG A 20 -31.06 -26.03 5.67
C ARG A 20 -29.78 -25.75 4.94
N ARG A 21 -28.89 -26.73 4.75
CA ARG A 21 -27.59 -26.56 4.11
C ARG A 21 -27.68 -25.92 2.72
N PRO A 22 -28.64 -26.28 1.83
CA PRO A 22 -28.75 -25.63 0.52
C PRO A 22 -29.02 -24.13 0.60
N SER A 23 -29.85 -23.66 1.52
CA SER A 23 -30.13 -22.23 1.66
C SER A 23 -28.91 -21.47 2.22
N MET A 24 -28.12 -22.07 3.09
CA MET A 24 -26.86 -21.49 3.55
C MET A 24 -25.85 -21.35 2.41
N GLN A 25 -25.75 -22.35 1.53
CA GLN A 25 -24.90 -22.27 0.34
C GLN A 25 -25.36 -21.16 -0.59
N GLN A 26 -26.66 -21.08 -0.88
CA GLN A 26 -27.24 -20.02 -1.72
C GLN A 26 -26.93 -18.61 -1.17
N TRP A 27 -26.98 -18.44 0.15
CA TRP A 27 -26.62 -17.16 0.78
C TRP A 27 -25.12 -16.85 0.62
N ALA A 28 -24.26 -17.82 0.84
CA ALA A 28 -22.81 -17.64 0.62
C ALA A 28 -22.50 -17.29 -0.86
N ASP A 29 -23.18 -17.96 -1.80
CA ASP A 29 -23.03 -17.70 -3.23
C ASP A 29 -23.52 -16.28 -3.60
N LYS A 30 -24.67 -15.85 -3.07
CA LYS A 30 -25.19 -14.48 -3.25
C LYS A 30 -24.20 -13.43 -2.74
N VAL A 31 -23.58 -13.64 -1.58
CA VAL A 31 -22.57 -12.72 -1.05
C VAL A 31 -21.33 -12.71 -1.96
N GLY A 32 -20.90 -13.86 -2.45
CA GLY A 32 -19.82 -13.94 -3.44
C GLY A 32 -20.11 -13.12 -4.69
N GLU A 33 -21.32 -13.24 -5.25
CA GLU A 33 -21.78 -12.47 -6.42
C GLU A 33 -21.81 -10.96 -6.14
N LEU A 34 -22.26 -10.53 -4.96
CA LEU A 34 -22.24 -9.11 -4.56
C LEU A 34 -20.82 -8.55 -4.50
N LEU A 35 -19.83 -9.33 -4.05
CA LEU A 35 -18.43 -8.94 -4.02
C LEU A 35 -17.82 -8.91 -5.44
N ILE A 36 -18.15 -9.87 -6.30
CA ILE A 36 -17.75 -9.88 -7.71
C ILE A 36 -18.30 -8.64 -8.44
N ALA A 37 -19.56 -8.30 -8.20
CA ALA A 37 -20.20 -7.11 -8.79
C ALA A 37 -19.50 -5.79 -8.37
N ARG A 38 -18.77 -5.80 -7.25
CA ARG A 38 -17.91 -4.66 -6.80
C ARG A 38 -16.47 -4.71 -7.31
N GLY A 39 -16.17 -5.64 -8.23
CA GLY A 39 -14.88 -5.73 -8.92
C GLY A 39 -13.82 -6.55 -8.17
N PHE A 40 -14.22 -7.35 -7.17
CA PHE A 40 -13.29 -8.28 -6.52
C PHE A 40 -13.21 -9.61 -7.30
N ASP A 41 -12.02 -10.21 -7.32
CA ASP A 41 -11.80 -11.58 -7.75
C ASP A 41 -11.96 -12.48 -6.52
N VAL A 42 -13.06 -13.21 -6.43
CA VAL A 42 -13.47 -13.95 -5.23
C VAL A 42 -13.06 -15.41 -5.30
N VAL A 43 -12.25 -15.84 -4.36
CA VAL A 43 -11.98 -17.26 -4.08
C VAL A 43 -12.94 -17.70 -2.99
N GLN A 44 -14.05 -18.31 -3.38
CA GLN A 44 -15.03 -18.80 -2.42
C GLN A 44 -14.58 -20.14 -1.85
N ALA A 45 -14.30 -20.20 -0.56
CA ALA A 45 -14.00 -21.43 0.13
C ALA A 45 -15.27 -22.25 0.38
N PRO A 46 -15.17 -23.58 0.54
CA PRO A 46 -16.28 -24.38 1.03
C PRO A 46 -16.76 -23.91 2.40
N ILE A 47 -18.06 -24.11 2.69
CA ILE A 47 -18.60 -23.85 4.02
C ILE A 47 -17.86 -24.72 5.04
N SER A 48 -17.19 -24.06 6.00
CA SER A 48 -16.29 -24.70 6.98
C SER A 48 -16.95 -24.77 8.37
N ARG A 49 -16.74 -25.88 9.06
CA ARG A 49 -17.41 -26.23 10.35
C ARG A 49 -16.43 -26.73 11.40
N LEU A 50 -15.39 -27.45 10.97
CA LEU A 50 -14.41 -28.13 11.80
C LEU A 50 -12.99 -27.59 11.54
N ALA A 51 -12.11 -27.70 12.50
CA ALA A 51 -10.75 -27.15 12.46
C ALA A 51 -9.95 -27.57 11.19
N ALA A 52 -10.08 -28.82 10.76
CA ALA A 52 -9.42 -29.29 9.54
C ALA A 52 -9.98 -28.61 8.27
N GLU A 53 -11.29 -28.34 8.22
CA GLU A 53 -11.96 -27.64 7.11
C GLU A 53 -11.51 -26.18 7.06
N PHE A 54 -11.45 -25.49 8.20
CA PHE A 54 -10.94 -24.11 8.29
C PHE A 54 -9.47 -24.02 7.86
N THR A 55 -8.64 -24.96 8.28
CA THR A 55 -7.22 -25.03 7.85
C THR A 55 -7.12 -25.20 6.33
N ALA A 56 -7.92 -26.09 5.74
CA ALA A 56 -7.93 -26.30 4.30
C ALA A 56 -8.43 -25.07 3.53
N SER A 57 -9.48 -24.41 4.02
CA SER A 57 -10.08 -23.21 3.42
C SER A 57 -9.16 -22.00 3.46
N VAL A 58 -8.48 -21.76 4.59
CA VAL A 58 -7.47 -20.71 4.69
C VAL A 58 -6.31 -20.97 3.72
N ARG A 59 -5.80 -22.21 3.67
CA ARG A 59 -4.74 -22.59 2.73
C ARG A 59 -5.18 -22.44 1.26
N LEU A 60 -6.44 -22.73 0.94
CA LEU A 60 -6.99 -22.46 -0.39
C LEU A 60 -6.89 -20.99 -0.76
N CYS A 61 -7.30 -20.07 0.14
CA CYS A 61 -7.19 -18.64 -0.07
C CYS A 61 -5.74 -18.19 -0.28
N GLU A 62 -4.82 -18.65 0.58
CA GLU A 62 -3.38 -18.35 0.49
C GLU A 62 -2.79 -18.83 -0.84
N THR A 63 -3.04 -20.10 -1.21
CA THR A 63 -2.50 -20.69 -2.44
C THR A 63 -3.05 -20.04 -3.70
N ALA A 64 -4.30 -19.57 -3.65
CA ALA A 64 -4.92 -18.84 -4.75
C ALA A 64 -4.41 -17.40 -4.87
N GLY A 65 -3.60 -16.92 -3.93
CA GLY A 65 -3.04 -15.56 -3.90
C GLY A 65 -4.07 -14.51 -3.47
N ALA A 66 -4.96 -14.85 -2.55
CA ALA A 66 -5.84 -13.87 -1.94
C ALA A 66 -5.03 -12.84 -1.12
N GLU A 67 -5.48 -11.58 -1.12
CA GLU A 67 -4.85 -10.47 -0.40
C GLU A 67 -5.54 -10.20 0.95
N ALA A 68 -6.70 -10.82 1.19
CA ALA A 68 -7.44 -10.76 2.45
C ALA A 68 -8.41 -11.94 2.54
N ILE A 69 -8.83 -12.28 3.76
CA ILE A 69 -9.95 -13.19 4.00
C ILE A 69 -11.14 -12.39 4.54
N VAL A 70 -12.28 -12.53 3.87
CA VAL A 70 -13.59 -12.07 4.33
C VAL A 70 -14.30 -13.27 4.96
N THR A 71 -14.59 -13.20 6.27
CA THR A 71 -15.38 -14.25 6.95
C THR A 71 -16.87 -13.93 6.85
N LEU A 72 -17.70 -14.93 6.61
CA LEU A 72 -19.15 -14.82 6.56
C LEU A 72 -19.79 -15.86 7.47
N HIS A 73 -20.36 -15.43 8.59
CA HIS A 73 -21.06 -16.32 9.50
C HIS A 73 -22.47 -16.60 8.99
N LEU A 74 -22.68 -17.81 8.43
CA LEU A 74 -23.99 -18.24 7.90
C LEU A 74 -24.99 -18.59 9.01
N ALA A 75 -24.46 -18.92 10.19
CA ALA A 75 -25.16 -19.20 11.43
C ALA A 75 -24.14 -19.07 12.57
N TYR A 76 -24.47 -19.51 13.78
CA TYR A 76 -23.45 -19.71 14.80
C TYR A 76 -22.32 -20.62 14.28
N SER A 77 -21.10 -20.28 14.62
CA SER A 77 -19.93 -21.10 14.33
C SER A 77 -18.99 -21.05 15.56
N PRO A 78 -18.71 -22.19 16.21
CA PRO A 78 -17.83 -22.21 17.38
C PRO A 78 -16.42 -21.75 17.03
N SER A 79 -15.95 -20.71 17.72
CA SER A 79 -14.68 -20.04 17.38
C SER A 79 -13.46 -20.94 17.60
N LEU A 80 -13.52 -21.92 18.49
CA LEU A 80 -12.42 -22.87 18.71
C LEU A 80 -12.11 -23.73 17.48
N GLU A 81 -13.06 -23.89 16.57
CA GLU A 81 -12.84 -24.61 15.32
C GLU A 81 -12.06 -23.78 14.29
N SER A 82 -12.23 -22.45 14.29
CA SER A 82 -11.66 -21.56 13.27
C SER A 82 -10.43 -20.77 13.73
N ILE A 83 -10.29 -20.54 15.06
CA ILE A 83 -9.33 -19.56 15.59
C ILE A 83 -7.88 -19.88 15.23
N ASP A 84 -7.46 -21.15 15.30
CA ASP A 84 -6.06 -21.50 15.06
C ASP A 84 -5.68 -21.25 13.60
N ALA A 85 -6.53 -21.58 12.64
CA ALA A 85 -6.31 -21.29 11.22
C ALA A 85 -6.32 -19.79 10.92
N LEU A 86 -7.29 -19.04 11.48
CA LEU A 86 -7.44 -17.61 11.25
C LEU A 86 -6.38 -16.77 11.99
N ALA A 87 -5.90 -17.19 13.13
CA ALA A 87 -4.82 -16.51 13.83
C ALA A 87 -3.45 -16.75 13.19
N ALA A 88 -3.23 -17.93 12.60
CA ALA A 88 -1.96 -18.31 12.00
C ALA A 88 -1.71 -17.71 10.61
N THR A 89 -2.76 -17.43 9.84
CA THR A 89 -2.58 -16.87 8.50
C THR A 89 -1.95 -15.49 8.52
N ALA A 90 -1.08 -15.20 7.55
CA ALA A 90 -0.55 -13.86 7.32
C ALA A 90 -1.57 -12.91 6.64
N LEU A 91 -2.65 -13.45 6.07
CA LEU A 91 -3.66 -12.64 5.39
C LEU A 91 -4.42 -11.75 6.39
N PRO A 92 -4.65 -10.47 6.06
CA PRO A 92 -5.55 -9.60 6.79
C PRO A 92 -6.98 -10.17 6.86
N LEU A 93 -7.62 -10.00 8.00
CA LEU A 93 -8.98 -10.50 8.24
C LEU A 93 -10.00 -9.35 8.22
N VAL A 94 -11.06 -9.50 7.45
CA VAL A 94 -12.23 -8.64 7.47
C VAL A 94 -13.45 -9.51 7.81
N ILE A 95 -14.05 -9.25 8.95
CA ILE A 95 -15.23 -9.94 9.42
C ILE A 95 -16.45 -9.27 8.75
N PHE A 96 -17.24 -10.02 8.01
CA PHE A 96 -18.47 -9.53 7.42
C PHE A 96 -19.68 -10.03 8.22
N ASP A 97 -20.22 -9.13 9.05
CA ASP A 97 -21.37 -9.40 9.92
C ASP A 97 -22.63 -8.93 9.24
N THR A 98 -23.35 -9.86 8.62
CA THR A 98 -24.59 -9.62 7.87
C THR A 98 -25.51 -10.85 7.93
N THR A 99 -26.77 -10.66 7.56
CA THR A 99 -27.79 -11.70 7.55
C THR A 99 -28.53 -11.76 6.22
N PRO A 100 -29.14 -12.90 5.86
CA PRO A 100 -29.93 -13.00 4.64
C PRO A 100 -31.29 -12.27 4.68
N ASP A 101 -31.94 -12.20 5.87
CA ASP A 101 -33.25 -11.60 6.00
C ASP A 101 -33.18 -10.14 6.43
N THR A 102 -34.04 -9.30 5.83
CA THR A 102 -34.13 -7.86 6.13
C THR A 102 -35.00 -7.57 7.34
N ASP A 103 -35.92 -8.50 7.67
CA ASP A 103 -36.85 -8.39 8.77
C ASP A 103 -36.92 -9.72 9.53
N PHE A 104 -36.66 -9.64 10.80
CA PHE A 104 -36.77 -10.79 11.69
C PHE A 104 -38.12 -10.84 12.40
N GLY A 105 -38.71 -9.69 12.76
CA GLY A 105 -39.99 -9.52 13.37
C GLY A 105 -40.18 -10.26 14.71
N PHE A 106 -41.44 -10.25 15.21
CA PHE A 106 -41.79 -11.00 16.42
C PHE A 106 -42.21 -12.46 16.14
N ASP A 107 -42.64 -12.75 14.91
CA ASP A 107 -42.90 -14.11 14.44
C ASP A 107 -41.71 -14.63 13.63
N PHE A 108 -40.66 -14.98 14.36
CA PHE A 108 -39.36 -15.34 13.76
C PHE A 108 -39.34 -16.80 13.26
N GLY A 109 -40.16 -17.70 13.80
CA GLY A 109 -40.26 -19.09 13.34
C GLY A 109 -38.90 -19.75 13.04
N ASP A 110 -38.78 -20.25 11.84
CA ASP A 110 -37.57 -20.93 11.35
C ASP A 110 -36.40 -20.01 10.97
N LYS A 111 -36.54 -18.70 11.01
CA LYS A 111 -35.50 -17.74 10.59
C LYS A 111 -34.30 -17.67 11.53
N VAL A 112 -34.45 -18.08 12.79
CA VAL A 112 -33.38 -17.98 13.81
C VAL A 112 -32.07 -18.56 13.31
N MET A 113 -32.07 -19.79 12.80
CA MET A 113 -30.86 -20.49 12.42
C MET A 113 -30.05 -19.81 11.29
N ALA A 114 -30.72 -19.06 10.41
CA ALA A 114 -30.07 -18.34 9.32
C ALA A 114 -29.62 -16.92 9.71
N ASN A 115 -30.16 -16.36 10.80
CA ASN A 115 -29.94 -14.96 11.16
C ASN A 115 -29.17 -14.75 12.46
N HIS A 116 -28.69 -15.81 13.13
CA HIS A 116 -27.91 -15.62 14.36
C HIS A 116 -26.40 -15.82 14.21
N GLY A 117 -25.85 -15.51 13.07
CA GLY A 117 -24.40 -15.46 12.81
C GLY A 117 -23.64 -14.55 13.78
N ILE A 118 -24.33 -13.53 14.33
CA ILE A 118 -23.75 -12.60 15.31
C ILE A 118 -23.13 -13.29 16.55
N HIS A 119 -23.65 -14.44 17.00
CA HIS A 119 -23.04 -15.20 18.08
C HIS A 119 -21.64 -15.69 17.70
N GLY A 120 -21.48 -16.19 16.45
CA GLY A 120 -20.18 -16.63 15.94
C GLY A 120 -19.24 -15.45 15.71
N VAL A 121 -19.75 -14.31 15.23
CA VAL A 121 -18.95 -13.08 15.09
C VAL A 121 -18.39 -12.63 16.44
N GLN A 122 -19.23 -12.53 17.47
CA GLN A 122 -18.83 -12.12 18.83
C GLN A 122 -17.82 -13.09 19.43
N ASP A 123 -18.06 -14.39 19.30
CA ASP A 123 -17.19 -15.46 19.79
C ASP A 123 -15.81 -15.41 19.09
N LEU A 124 -15.79 -15.37 17.76
CA LEU A 124 -14.54 -15.30 16.99
C LEU A 124 -13.75 -14.01 17.28
N CYS A 125 -14.41 -12.86 17.25
CA CYS A 125 -13.74 -11.58 17.49
C CYS A 125 -13.10 -11.50 18.86
N ASN A 126 -13.75 -12.05 19.90
CA ASN A 126 -13.17 -12.14 21.24
C ASN A 126 -11.86 -12.95 21.23
N LEU A 127 -11.83 -14.11 20.57
CA LEU A 127 -10.63 -14.93 20.49
C LEU A 127 -9.54 -14.32 19.64
N LEU A 128 -9.87 -13.65 18.52
CA LEU A 128 -8.90 -12.93 17.69
C LEU A 128 -8.18 -11.84 18.52
N LEU A 129 -8.92 -11.08 19.33
CA LEU A 129 -8.34 -10.10 20.26
C LEU A 129 -7.40 -10.75 21.28
N ARG A 130 -7.81 -11.85 21.88
CA ARG A 130 -6.98 -12.61 22.84
C ARG A 130 -5.72 -13.22 22.20
N ARG A 131 -5.79 -13.58 20.92
CA ARG A 131 -4.64 -14.06 20.12
C ARG A 131 -3.82 -12.92 19.51
N LYS A 132 -4.19 -11.65 19.77
CA LYS A 132 -3.54 -10.44 19.20
C LYS A 132 -3.53 -10.44 17.67
N LYS A 133 -4.49 -11.12 17.02
CA LYS A 133 -4.67 -11.10 15.57
C LYS A 133 -5.51 -9.89 15.19
N PRO A 134 -4.95 -8.94 14.41
CA PRO A 134 -5.71 -7.78 13.95
C PRO A 134 -6.82 -8.18 12.97
N PHE A 135 -7.93 -7.51 13.06
CA PHE A 135 -9.05 -7.64 12.12
C PHE A 135 -9.84 -6.34 12.02
N ARG A 136 -10.68 -6.25 11.01
CA ARG A 136 -11.69 -5.20 10.86
C ARG A 136 -13.07 -5.83 10.67
N ILE A 137 -14.13 -5.07 10.95
CA ILE A 137 -15.52 -5.53 10.84
C ILE A 137 -16.28 -4.57 9.95
N ALA A 138 -17.02 -5.12 8.96
CA ALA A 138 -18.14 -4.49 8.29
C ALA A 138 -19.43 -5.13 8.81
N CYS A 139 -20.31 -4.32 9.39
CA CYS A 139 -21.53 -4.80 10.01
C CYS A 139 -22.75 -4.05 9.46
N GLY A 140 -23.72 -4.80 8.95
CA GLY A 140 -24.97 -4.25 8.42
C GLY A 140 -25.61 -5.16 7.38
N HIS A 141 -26.81 -4.80 6.93
CA HIS A 141 -27.53 -5.58 5.92
C HIS A 141 -27.20 -5.10 4.51
N CYS A 142 -26.96 -6.05 3.59
CA CYS A 142 -26.53 -5.76 2.21
C CYS A 142 -27.46 -4.82 1.43
N GLU A 143 -28.75 -4.84 1.72
CA GLU A 143 -29.78 -4.06 1.01
C GLU A 143 -30.23 -2.81 1.78
N LEU A 144 -30.05 -2.77 3.11
CA LEU A 144 -30.60 -1.72 3.98
C LEU A 144 -29.53 -0.75 4.53
N SER A 145 -28.26 -1.02 4.25
CA SER A 145 -27.16 -0.19 4.76
C SER A 145 -26.05 -0.05 3.73
N ASN A 146 -25.05 0.79 4.04
CA ASN A 146 -23.85 0.98 3.23
C ASN A 146 -22.77 -0.08 3.50
N VAL A 147 -23.11 -1.22 4.11
CA VAL A 147 -22.13 -2.22 4.58
C VAL A 147 -21.20 -2.73 3.47
N LEU A 148 -21.70 -2.84 2.23
CA LEU A 148 -20.86 -3.27 1.11
C LEU A 148 -19.87 -2.19 0.69
N ASP A 149 -20.18 -0.91 0.87
CA ASP A 149 -19.22 0.19 0.66
C ASP A 149 -18.20 0.20 1.79
N ASP A 150 -18.64 0.04 3.04
CA ASP A 150 -17.73 -0.07 4.19
C ASP A 150 -16.79 -1.27 4.03
N LEU A 151 -17.31 -2.43 3.62
CA LEU A 151 -16.49 -3.61 3.33
C LEU A 151 -15.47 -3.34 2.23
N THR A 152 -15.86 -2.61 1.18
CA THR A 152 -14.95 -2.21 0.10
C THR A 152 -13.81 -1.34 0.63
N GLN A 153 -14.09 -0.37 1.50
CA GLN A 153 -13.03 0.48 2.11
C GLN A 153 -12.11 -0.33 3.04
N LEU A 154 -12.67 -1.26 3.81
CA LEU A 154 -11.87 -2.17 4.65
C LEU A 154 -10.98 -3.09 3.82
N LEU A 155 -11.44 -3.56 2.66
CA LEU A 155 -10.64 -4.37 1.74
C LEU A 155 -9.51 -3.57 1.10
N LYS A 156 -9.69 -2.28 0.82
CA LYS A 156 -8.57 -1.38 0.44
C LYS A 156 -7.51 -1.32 1.54
N SER A 157 -7.93 -1.15 2.79
CA SER A 157 -7.01 -1.17 3.95
C SER A 157 -6.28 -2.51 4.07
N ALA A 158 -6.99 -3.62 3.83
CA ALA A 158 -6.43 -4.97 3.86
C ALA A 158 -5.41 -5.19 2.73
N ALA A 159 -5.65 -4.65 1.52
CA ALA A 159 -4.69 -4.74 0.43
C ALA A 159 -3.35 -4.06 0.75
N MET A 160 -3.39 -2.87 1.37
CA MET A 160 -2.18 -2.19 1.87
C MET A 160 -1.50 -2.99 2.99
N ALA A 161 -2.27 -3.50 3.94
CA ALA A 161 -1.74 -4.33 5.03
C ALA A 161 -1.08 -5.60 4.50
N HIS A 162 -1.69 -6.27 3.52
CA HIS A 162 -1.10 -7.45 2.87
C HIS A 162 0.26 -7.11 2.24
N LYS A 163 0.36 -5.98 1.52
CA LYS A 163 1.64 -5.52 0.94
C LYS A 163 2.71 -5.23 1.98
N MET A 164 2.32 -4.79 3.18
CA MET A 164 3.25 -4.49 4.28
C MET A 164 3.55 -5.68 5.18
N THR A 165 2.88 -6.81 5.05
CA THR A 165 3.07 -7.96 5.94
C THR A 165 4.47 -8.57 5.83
N TYR A 166 5.01 -8.72 4.61
CA TYR A 166 6.36 -9.19 4.34
C TYR A 166 6.85 -8.70 2.98
N PRO A 167 7.08 -7.39 2.81
CA PRO A 167 7.47 -6.83 1.52
C PRO A 167 8.88 -7.28 1.13
N ARG A 168 9.07 -7.52 -0.18
CA ARG A 168 10.37 -7.78 -0.80
C ARG A 168 10.93 -6.47 -1.31
N ILE A 169 11.98 -5.97 -0.67
CA ILE A 169 12.51 -4.63 -0.93
C ILE A 169 13.93 -4.71 -1.46
N GLY A 170 14.12 -4.11 -2.61
CA GLY A 170 15.43 -3.97 -3.24
C GLY A 170 16.27 -2.87 -2.59
N SER A 171 17.55 -3.12 -2.40
CA SER A 171 18.51 -2.13 -1.89
C SER A 171 19.69 -1.98 -2.84
N VAL A 172 19.95 -0.73 -3.26
CA VAL A 172 21.05 -0.37 -4.15
C VAL A 172 21.91 0.71 -3.48
N GLY A 173 23.20 0.46 -3.31
CA GLY A 173 24.14 1.43 -2.76
C GLY A 173 24.15 1.55 -1.23
N GLY A 174 23.40 0.71 -0.50
CA GLY A 174 23.36 0.69 0.96
C GLY A 174 22.48 1.78 1.57
N ASN A 175 22.86 2.27 2.76
CA ASN A 175 22.16 3.35 3.48
C ASN A 175 23.01 4.62 3.49
N PHE A 176 22.37 5.79 3.53
CA PHE A 176 23.06 7.07 3.64
C PHE A 176 23.77 7.17 5.01
N PRO A 177 25.09 7.42 5.04
CA PRO A 177 25.84 7.43 6.29
C PRO A 177 25.38 8.55 7.22
N GLY A 178 25.02 8.20 8.45
CA GLY A 178 24.65 9.15 9.49
C GLY A 178 23.18 9.57 9.52
N MET A 179 22.36 9.17 8.55
CA MET A 179 20.90 9.31 8.63
C MET A 179 20.31 8.20 9.52
N GLY A 180 19.41 8.55 10.43
CA GLY A 180 18.91 7.62 11.43
C GLY A 180 17.41 7.49 11.55
N ASP A 181 16.65 8.47 11.09
CA ASP A 181 15.20 8.56 11.38
C ASP A 181 14.34 7.48 10.70
N PHE A 182 14.78 6.95 9.55
CA PHE A 182 14.14 5.84 8.85
C PHE A 182 14.79 4.46 9.10
N LEU A 183 15.89 4.41 9.85
CA LEU A 183 16.54 3.14 10.14
C LEU A 183 15.72 2.34 11.13
N VAL A 184 15.45 1.10 10.77
CA VAL A 184 14.71 0.16 11.60
C VAL A 184 15.67 -0.94 12.06
N PRO A 185 15.74 -1.24 13.37
CA PRO A 185 16.54 -2.36 13.86
C PRO A 185 16.17 -3.69 13.17
N ASP A 186 17.17 -4.55 12.98
CA ASP A 186 16.95 -5.86 12.37
C ASP A 186 15.84 -6.63 13.11
N GLY A 187 14.87 -7.10 12.34
CA GLY A 187 13.72 -7.85 12.86
C GLY A 187 12.59 -7.00 13.46
N ALA A 188 12.75 -5.69 13.62
CA ALA A 188 11.67 -4.82 14.11
C ALA A 188 10.54 -4.63 13.09
N PHE A 189 10.87 -4.74 11.80
CA PHE A 189 9.88 -4.76 10.72
C PHE A 189 10.15 -5.98 9.83
N PRO A 190 9.13 -6.84 9.57
CA PRO A 190 9.30 -8.05 8.77
C PRO A 190 9.39 -7.69 7.28
N MET A 191 10.60 -7.68 6.72
CA MET A 191 10.86 -7.44 5.30
C MET A 191 11.97 -8.35 4.78
N ALA A 192 11.93 -8.66 3.48
CA ALA A 192 13.05 -9.29 2.80
C ALA A 192 13.87 -8.22 2.09
N LYS A 193 15.10 -7.98 2.54
CA LYS A 193 16.06 -7.13 1.85
C LYS A 193 16.73 -7.93 0.73
N ILE A 194 16.69 -7.42 -0.49
CA ILE A 194 17.33 -8.01 -1.67
C ILE A 194 18.37 -7.03 -2.20
N ASP A 195 19.63 -7.40 -2.11
CA ASP A 195 20.71 -6.59 -2.63
C ASP A 195 20.73 -6.62 -4.17
N PHE A 196 21.13 -5.50 -4.76
CA PHE A 196 21.16 -5.35 -6.21
C PHE A 196 22.10 -6.35 -6.88
N SER A 197 21.62 -6.96 -7.95
CA SER A 197 22.44 -7.72 -8.89
C SER A 197 22.25 -7.18 -10.30
N PHE A 198 23.36 -6.89 -10.99
CA PHE A 198 23.29 -6.33 -12.32
C PHE A 198 22.62 -7.29 -13.29
N ALA A 199 21.73 -6.77 -14.14
CA ALA A 199 21.07 -7.50 -15.22
C ALA A 199 21.52 -6.95 -16.56
N ASP A 200 21.72 -7.81 -17.53
CA ASP A 200 22.09 -7.41 -18.88
C ASP A 200 20.97 -6.59 -19.54
N VAL A 201 21.40 -5.60 -20.33
CA VAL A 201 20.52 -4.70 -21.07
C VAL A 201 20.92 -4.74 -22.54
N SER A 202 19.98 -5.16 -23.39
CA SER A 202 20.22 -5.23 -24.83
C SER A 202 20.06 -3.87 -25.52
N ALA A 203 20.59 -3.73 -26.72
CA ALA A 203 20.40 -2.53 -27.54
C ALA A 203 18.91 -2.37 -27.96
N GLU A 204 18.22 -3.48 -28.16
CA GLU A 204 16.79 -3.54 -28.47
C GLU A 204 15.94 -3.00 -27.30
N ASP A 205 16.31 -3.36 -26.04
CA ASP A 205 15.61 -2.85 -24.85
C ASP A 205 15.75 -1.32 -24.75
N ILE A 206 16.97 -0.80 -25.01
CA ILE A 206 17.25 0.64 -24.98
C ILE A 206 16.42 1.35 -26.04
N ALA A 207 16.39 0.86 -27.29
CA ALA A 207 15.62 1.46 -28.36
C ALA A 207 14.10 1.45 -28.08
N ALA A 208 13.60 0.33 -27.54
CA ALA A 208 12.20 0.21 -27.16
C ALA A 208 11.81 1.16 -26.02
N GLU A 209 12.70 1.35 -25.04
CA GLU A 209 12.45 2.29 -23.94
C GLU A 209 12.51 3.75 -24.39
N GLU A 210 13.44 4.10 -25.27
CA GLU A 210 13.49 5.44 -25.88
C GLU A 210 12.17 5.78 -26.57
N GLU A 211 11.59 4.85 -27.32
CA GLU A 211 10.30 5.07 -27.99
C GLU A 211 9.15 5.27 -26.97
N ARG A 212 9.16 4.53 -25.85
CA ARG A 212 8.21 4.73 -24.76
C ARG A 212 8.37 6.10 -24.11
N ASP A 213 9.61 6.53 -23.89
CA ASP A 213 9.92 7.83 -23.29
C ASP A 213 9.49 9.00 -24.16
N ARG A 214 9.65 8.92 -25.47
CA ARG A 214 9.14 9.94 -26.42
C ARG A 214 7.63 10.14 -26.30
N LYS A 215 6.89 9.09 -25.97
CA LYS A 215 5.43 9.16 -25.73
C LYS A 215 5.09 9.78 -24.36
N ARG A 216 5.90 9.52 -23.35
CA ARG A 216 5.61 9.88 -21.94
C ARG A 216 6.15 11.24 -21.52
N PHE A 217 7.26 11.68 -22.10
CA PHE A 217 8.01 12.85 -21.66
C PHE A 217 8.16 13.87 -22.78
N VAL A 218 8.36 15.13 -22.41
CA VAL A 218 8.92 16.16 -23.26
C VAL A 218 10.44 16.00 -23.20
N PHE A 219 11.12 16.00 -24.35
CA PHE A 219 12.57 15.91 -24.40
C PHE A 219 13.15 17.33 -24.36
N GLY A 220 13.88 17.63 -23.29
CA GLY A 220 14.63 18.87 -23.10
C GLY A 220 16.07 18.76 -23.58
N GLU A 221 16.97 19.48 -22.93
CA GLU A 221 18.39 19.48 -23.27
C GLU A 221 19.14 18.39 -22.52
N PHE A 222 19.79 17.50 -23.25
CA PHE A 222 20.68 16.46 -22.73
C PHE A 222 21.57 15.90 -23.86
N SER A 223 22.74 15.38 -23.49
CA SER A 223 23.61 14.67 -24.42
C SER A 223 23.08 13.26 -24.72
N ALA A 224 23.36 12.78 -25.94
CA ALA A 224 22.96 11.42 -26.34
C ALA A 224 23.59 10.35 -25.43
N ASP A 225 24.82 10.59 -24.96
CA ASP A 225 25.55 9.66 -24.10
C ASP A 225 24.95 9.64 -22.68
N ALA A 226 24.63 10.80 -22.10
CA ALA A 226 23.97 10.86 -20.79
C ALA A 226 22.61 10.13 -20.82
N TYR A 227 21.83 10.33 -21.88
CA TYR A 227 20.54 9.66 -22.02
C TYR A 227 20.69 8.14 -22.19
N ARG A 228 21.61 7.69 -23.06
CA ARG A 228 21.89 6.27 -23.25
C ARG A 228 22.34 5.60 -21.94
N ASN A 229 23.25 6.23 -21.20
CA ASN A 229 23.71 5.74 -19.91
C ASN A 229 22.55 5.68 -18.89
N THR A 230 21.68 6.67 -18.90
CA THR A 230 20.48 6.69 -18.04
C THR A 230 19.53 5.57 -18.40
N LEU A 231 19.26 5.31 -19.67
CA LEU A 231 18.41 4.20 -20.10
C LEU A 231 19.00 2.84 -19.70
N HIS A 232 20.33 2.66 -19.88
CA HIS A 232 20.99 1.44 -19.49
C HIS A 232 20.89 1.20 -17.97
N ALA A 233 21.19 2.19 -17.15
CA ALA A 233 21.04 2.09 -15.68
C ALA A 233 19.59 1.84 -15.27
N SER A 234 18.64 2.52 -15.90
CA SER A 234 17.20 2.36 -15.67
C SER A 234 16.72 0.94 -15.97
N LEU A 235 17.10 0.38 -17.12
CA LEU A 235 16.69 -0.96 -17.53
C LEU A 235 17.35 -2.05 -16.69
N ALA A 236 18.59 -1.88 -16.28
CA ALA A 236 19.26 -2.81 -15.37
C ALA A 236 18.51 -2.90 -14.02
N ILE A 237 18.05 -1.77 -13.46
CA ILE A 237 17.20 -1.75 -12.26
C ILE A 237 15.86 -2.43 -12.55
N ARG A 238 15.19 -2.10 -13.66
CA ARG A 238 13.88 -2.66 -14.01
C ARG A 238 13.95 -4.19 -14.15
N HIS A 239 14.90 -4.72 -14.88
CA HIS A 239 15.06 -6.17 -15.07
C HIS A 239 15.32 -6.88 -13.74
N TRP A 240 16.10 -6.26 -12.85
CA TRP A 240 16.30 -6.79 -11.52
C TRP A 240 15.01 -6.77 -10.67
N LEU A 241 14.25 -5.66 -10.67
CA LEU A 241 12.97 -5.56 -9.97
C LEU A 241 12.00 -6.66 -10.42
N GLU A 242 11.90 -6.89 -11.73
CA GLU A 242 11.03 -7.90 -12.33
C GLU A 242 11.50 -9.33 -12.02
N LYS A 243 12.80 -9.61 -12.19
CA LYS A 243 13.41 -10.91 -11.89
C LYS A 243 13.19 -11.33 -10.44
N GLU A 244 13.44 -10.41 -9.51
CA GLU A 244 13.32 -10.66 -8.08
C GLU A 244 11.89 -10.45 -7.55
N ARG A 245 10.95 -10.03 -8.39
CA ARG A 245 9.55 -9.74 -8.03
C ARG A 245 9.45 -8.83 -6.82
N LEU A 246 10.13 -7.67 -6.88
CA LEU A 246 10.20 -6.75 -5.76
C LEU A 246 8.93 -5.89 -5.66
N ASP A 247 8.49 -5.66 -4.42
CA ASP A 247 7.35 -4.78 -4.12
C ASP A 247 7.75 -3.32 -4.09
N ALA A 248 9.01 -3.06 -3.71
CA ALA A 248 9.59 -1.74 -3.58
C ALA A 248 11.12 -1.80 -3.70
N PHE A 249 11.76 -0.64 -3.81
CA PHE A 249 13.21 -0.54 -3.76
C PHE A 249 13.67 0.84 -3.27
N THR A 250 14.92 0.89 -2.86
CA THR A 250 15.60 2.13 -2.47
C THR A 250 16.96 2.25 -3.14
N ILE A 251 17.39 3.47 -3.38
CA ILE A 251 18.70 3.79 -3.92
C ILE A 251 19.39 4.76 -2.99
N CYS A 252 20.56 4.37 -2.47
CA CYS A 252 21.46 5.28 -1.79
C CYS A 252 22.47 5.84 -2.80
N PHE A 253 22.24 7.05 -3.25
CA PHE A 253 22.98 7.64 -4.37
C PHE A 253 24.49 7.78 -4.15
N PRO A 254 25.03 8.03 -2.94
CA PRO A 254 26.48 8.03 -2.74
C PRO A 254 27.12 6.66 -2.96
N GLY A 255 26.36 5.58 -2.81
CA GLY A 255 26.80 4.22 -3.09
C GLY A 255 26.70 3.80 -4.56
N ILE A 256 26.19 4.66 -5.44
CA ILE A 256 26.14 4.43 -6.89
C ILE A 256 27.40 4.96 -7.52
N THR A 257 28.29 4.06 -7.95
CA THR A 257 29.63 4.39 -8.44
C THR A 257 29.97 3.61 -9.72
N ARG A 258 30.98 4.06 -10.44
CA ARG A 258 31.51 3.31 -11.60
C ARG A 258 32.08 1.94 -11.19
N ALA A 259 32.63 1.84 -9.99
CA ALA A 259 33.09 0.57 -9.44
C ALA A 259 31.96 -0.45 -9.28
N ASN A 260 30.73 0.01 -9.09
CA ASN A 260 29.51 -0.82 -9.00
C ASN A 260 28.82 -0.97 -10.37
N HIS A 261 29.54 -0.71 -11.47
CA HIS A 261 29.06 -0.83 -12.86
C HIS A 261 27.97 0.17 -13.27
N PHE A 262 27.77 1.26 -12.52
CA PHE A 262 26.85 2.32 -12.91
C PHE A 262 27.59 3.44 -13.65
N ALA A 263 27.17 3.73 -14.87
CA ALA A 263 27.64 4.89 -15.63
C ALA A 263 26.99 6.19 -15.13
N THR A 264 25.78 6.12 -14.55
CA THR A 264 25.03 7.22 -13.95
C THR A 264 24.01 6.68 -12.94
N VAL A 265 23.41 7.57 -12.14
CA VAL A 265 22.36 7.22 -11.18
C VAL A 265 21.02 6.93 -11.89
N PRO A 266 20.27 5.88 -11.51
CA PRO A 266 19.05 5.45 -12.20
C PRO A 266 17.78 6.17 -11.73
N PHE A 267 17.82 7.48 -11.43
CA PHE A 267 16.67 8.23 -10.90
C PHE A 267 15.45 8.24 -11.84
N LEU A 268 15.67 8.16 -13.16
CA LEU A 268 14.57 8.07 -14.11
C LEU A 268 13.76 6.78 -13.93
N GLU A 269 14.41 5.67 -13.58
CA GLU A 269 13.69 4.42 -13.28
C GLU A 269 12.90 4.52 -11.97
N CYS A 270 13.41 5.22 -10.97
CA CYS A 270 12.68 5.46 -9.71
C CYS A 270 11.31 6.13 -9.99
N SER A 271 11.32 7.14 -10.85
CA SER A 271 10.10 7.80 -11.33
C SER A 271 9.18 6.84 -12.08
N LYS A 272 9.70 6.10 -13.05
CA LYS A 272 8.94 5.16 -13.88
C LYS A 272 8.40 3.97 -13.07
N ALA A 273 9.14 3.50 -12.07
CA ALA A 273 8.73 2.41 -11.20
C ALA A 273 7.50 2.77 -10.37
N MET A 274 7.46 3.97 -9.77
CA MET A 274 6.27 4.45 -9.06
C MET A 274 5.03 4.50 -9.96
N ALA A 275 5.18 4.95 -11.22
CA ALA A 275 4.07 4.95 -12.19
C ALA A 275 3.59 3.53 -12.58
N ARG A 276 4.40 2.50 -12.31
CA ARG A 276 4.04 1.09 -12.50
C ARG A 276 3.55 0.40 -11.22
N GLY A 277 3.44 1.14 -10.11
CA GLY A 277 2.97 0.61 -8.83
C GLY A 277 4.06 -0.04 -7.96
N ILE A 278 5.35 0.18 -8.28
CA ILE A 278 6.49 -0.27 -7.47
C ILE A 278 6.87 0.85 -6.51
N GLY A 279 6.97 0.54 -5.22
CA GLY A 279 7.34 1.52 -4.20
C GLY A 279 8.79 1.99 -4.35
N TYR A 280 9.02 3.25 -4.00
CA TYR A 280 10.35 3.83 -4.00
C TYR A 280 10.53 4.83 -2.86
N ALA A 281 11.73 4.86 -2.28
CA ALA A 281 12.24 5.95 -1.47
C ALA A 281 13.76 6.07 -1.67
N GLY A 282 14.30 7.26 -1.42
CA GLY A 282 15.74 7.53 -1.56
C GLY A 282 16.56 6.97 -0.41
N GLU A 283 17.89 7.07 -0.54
CA GLU A 283 18.89 7.09 0.53
C GLU A 283 19.00 5.83 1.41
N GLY A 284 18.43 4.73 0.97
CA GLY A 284 18.44 3.46 1.71
C GLY A 284 17.19 3.25 2.57
N ASP A 285 16.20 4.15 2.47
CA ASP A 285 14.95 4.05 3.23
C ASP A 285 14.01 2.96 2.70
N MET A 286 14.19 1.75 3.21
CA MET A 286 13.36 0.60 2.87
C MET A 286 11.94 0.72 3.45
N LEU A 287 11.78 1.38 4.60
CA LEU A 287 10.50 1.49 5.27
C LEU A 287 9.52 2.38 4.49
N THR A 288 9.98 3.57 4.10
CA THR A 288 9.17 4.47 3.25
C THR A 288 8.98 3.88 1.85
N ALA A 289 9.98 3.18 1.28
CA ALA A 289 9.80 2.50 0.00
C ALA A 289 8.66 1.46 0.06
N ALA A 290 8.60 0.65 1.12
CA ALA A 290 7.50 -0.29 1.35
C ALA A 290 6.15 0.41 1.50
N LEU A 291 6.11 1.50 2.28
CA LEU A 291 4.89 2.30 2.46
C LEU A 291 4.37 2.87 1.14
N VAL A 292 5.25 3.45 0.31
CA VAL A 292 4.89 3.95 -1.03
C VAL A 292 4.32 2.81 -1.88
N GLY A 293 4.92 1.63 -1.87
CA GLY A 293 4.43 0.45 -2.58
C GLY A 293 3.05 -0.01 -2.09
N ALA A 294 2.82 0.00 -0.78
CA ALA A 294 1.53 -0.33 -0.20
C ALA A 294 0.45 0.68 -0.58
N LEU A 295 0.75 1.98 -0.53
CA LEU A 295 -0.17 3.04 -0.95
C LEU A 295 -0.49 2.96 -2.44
N LEU A 296 0.49 2.73 -3.31
CA LEU A 296 0.30 2.56 -4.76
C LEU A 296 -0.62 1.39 -5.11
N ARG A 297 -0.73 0.38 -4.25
CA ARG A 297 -1.66 -0.74 -4.44
C ARG A 297 -3.12 -0.31 -4.46
N VAL A 298 -3.46 0.78 -3.78
CA VAL A 298 -4.83 1.29 -3.60
C VAL A 298 -4.99 2.68 -4.21
N TYR A 299 -3.98 3.50 -4.10
CA TYR A 299 -3.94 4.88 -4.57
C TYR A 299 -2.83 5.04 -5.62
N PRO A 300 -3.13 4.81 -6.91
CA PRO A 300 -2.12 4.92 -7.98
C PRO A 300 -1.49 6.31 -8.08
N GLN A 301 -2.19 7.33 -7.56
CA GLN A 301 -1.70 8.71 -7.52
C GLN A 301 -0.87 8.96 -6.24
N THR A 302 0.17 8.15 -6.05
CA THR A 302 1.13 8.26 -4.94
C THR A 302 2.54 8.51 -5.46
N THR A 303 3.29 9.37 -4.79
CA THR A 303 4.73 9.60 -5.03
C THR A 303 5.49 9.64 -3.72
N PHE A 304 6.75 9.26 -3.78
CA PHE A 304 7.75 9.60 -2.76
C PHE A 304 8.07 11.09 -2.81
N THR A 305 8.35 11.72 -1.69
CA THR A 305 8.80 13.12 -1.59
C THR A 305 9.42 13.42 -0.22
N GLU A 306 9.97 14.62 -0.08
CA GLU A 306 10.47 15.21 1.16
C GLU A 306 9.92 16.63 1.36
N MET A 307 9.81 17.05 2.61
CA MET A 307 9.58 18.46 2.96
C MET A 307 10.92 19.22 2.98
N PHE A 308 11.20 20.01 1.93
CA PHE A 308 12.48 20.70 1.77
C PHE A 308 12.55 22.05 2.49
N CYS A 309 11.63 22.94 2.19
CA CYS A 309 11.73 24.32 2.66
C CYS A 309 10.40 24.92 3.06
N PRO A 310 10.25 25.45 4.29
CA PRO A 310 9.10 26.25 4.69
C PRO A 310 9.20 27.68 4.12
N ASP A 311 8.15 28.14 3.46
CA ASP A 311 7.93 29.56 3.13
C ASP A 311 7.02 30.16 4.21
N TRP A 312 7.63 30.72 5.24
CA TRP A 312 6.92 31.27 6.39
C TRP A 312 5.95 32.40 6.04
N ARG A 313 6.31 33.26 5.07
CA ARG A 313 5.45 34.35 4.62
C ARG A 313 4.26 33.84 3.81
N GLY A 314 4.51 32.87 2.92
CA GLY A 314 3.47 32.29 2.07
C GLY A 314 2.62 31.23 2.76
N GLN A 315 2.94 30.85 4.00
CA GLN A 315 2.28 29.77 4.75
C GLN A 315 2.15 28.50 3.90
N ARG A 316 3.29 28.05 3.34
CA ARG A 316 3.37 26.88 2.46
C ARG A 316 4.72 26.20 2.59
N ILE A 317 4.77 24.94 2.22
CA ILE A 317 5.98 24.12 2.29
C ILE A 317 6.32 23.62 0.88
N PHE A 318 7.59 23.76 0.51
CA PHE A 318 8.16 23.20 -0.71
C PHE A 318 8.55 21.76 -0.48
N THR A 319 8.14 20.86 -1.40
CA THR A 319 8.56 19.47 -1.45
C THR A 319 9.33 19.19 -2.73
N SER A 320 10.34 18.34 -2.64
CA SER A 320 11.16 17.92 -3.77
C SER A 320 11.89 16.64 -3.43
N HIS A 321 12.76 16.18 -4.33
CA HIS A 321 13.88 15.26 -4.13
C HIS A 321 14.89 15.39 -5.27
N MET A 322 15.79 14.41 -5.44
CA MET A 322 16.95 14.49 -6.33
C MET A 322 16.62 14.31 -7.84
N GLY A 323 15.42 13.89 -8.20
CA GLY A 323 14.99 13.67 -9.59
C GLY A 323 13.99 12.53 -9.73
N GLU A 324 13.36 12.14 -8.62
CA GLU A 324 12.36 11.08 -8.56
C GLU A 324 10.97 11.66 -8.26
N ILE A 325 10.08 11.50 -9.18
CA ILE A 325 8.67 11.90 -9.07
C ILE A 325 7.81 10.89 -9.84
N ASN A 326 6.68 10.51 -9.30
CA ASN A 326 5.73 9.76 -10.10
C ASN A 326 5.21 10.64 -11.26
N PRO A 327 5.56 10.34 -12.53
CA PRO A 327 5.20 11.18 -13.66
C PRO A 327 3.70 11.25 -13.93
N ALA A 328 2.91 10.35 -13.35
CA ALA A 328 1.45 10.39 -13.42
C ALA A 328 0.82 11.52 -12.59
N LEU A 329 1.60 12.17 -11.70
CA LEU A 329 1.13 13.21 -10.78
C LEU A 329 1.57 14.62 -11.20
N THR A 330 2.22 14.77 -12.33
CA THR A 330 2.66 16.08 -12.79
C THR A 330 1.53 16.86 -13.45
N ALA A 331 1.47 18.16 -13.16
CA ALA A 331 0.46 19.08 -13.70
C ALA A 331 0.51 19.21 -15.25
N ALA A 332 1.69 18.96 -15.82
CA ALA A 332 1.91 18.91 -17.26
C ALA A 332 2.78 17.70 -17.61
N LYS A 333 2.91 17.38 -18.89
CA LYS A 333 3.79 16.29 -19.35
C LYS A 333 5.23 16.57 -18.86
N PRO A 334 5.84 15.65 -18.06
CA PRO A 334 7.13 15.92 -17.43
C PRO A 334 8.24 16.06 -18.48
N LEU A 335 9.25 16.88 -18.13
CA LEU A 335 10.40 17.17 -18.96
C LEU A 335 11.56 16.24 -18.60
N LEU A 336 12.21 15.65 -19.60
CA LEU A 336 13.53 15.01 -19.43
C LEU A 336 14.62 16.04 -19.65
N SER A 337 15.54 16.16 -18.69
CA SER A 337 16.71 17.03 -18.78
C SER A 337 17.92 16.40 -18.14
N GLU A 338 19.11 16.69 -18.66
CA GLU A 338 20.37 16.32 -18.03
C GLU A 338 20.59 17.19 -16.80
N ARG A 339 20.98 16.56 -15.69
CA ARG A 339 21.29 17.25 -14.44
C ARG A 339 22.76 17.13 -14.12
N ASN A 340 23.41 18.24 -13.82
CA ASN A 340 24.77 18.20 -13.26
C ASN A 340 24.77 17.43 -11.94
N TYR A 341 25.59 16.37 -11.88
CA TYR A 341 25.63 15.45 -10.75
C TYR A 341 27.04 15.37 -10.18
N ILE A 342 27.17 15.74 -8.91
CA ILE A 342 28.45 15.90 -8.22
C ILE A 342 28.62 14.98 -6.99
N PHE A 343 27.64 14.09 -6.72
CA PHE A 343 27.59 13.33 -5.47
C PHE A 343 28.26 11.95 -5.56
N SER A 344 28.70 11.54 -6.73
CA SER A 344 29.52 10.33 -6.95
C SER A 344 30.43 10.51 -8.17
N ASP A 345 31.22 9.49 -8.50
CA ASP A 345 32.14 9.48 -9.66
C ASP A 345 31.42 9.12 -11.00
N THR A 346 30.11 9.02 -10.99
CA THR A 346 29.29 8.69 -12.18
C THR A 346 29.06 9.93 -13.06
N GLY A 347 28.60 9.70 -14.29
CA GLY A 347 28.19 10.78 -15.19
C GLY A 347 26.84 11.40 -14.81
N ASN A 348 26.51 12.50 -15.47
CA ASN A 348 25.24 13.18 -15.30
C ASN A 348 24.05 12.27 -15.68
N PRO A 349 23.01 12.19 -14.87
CA PRO A 349 21.76 11.52 -15.22
C PRO A 349 20.86 12.43 -16.06
N VAL A 350 20.03 11.81 -16.89
CA VAL A 350 18.82 12.43 -17.40
C VAL A 350 17.68 12.08 -16.46
N ILE A 351 17.02 13.08 -15.92
CA ILE A 351 15.95 12.93 -14.92
C ILE A 351 14.63 13.47 -15.44
N ALA A 352 13.51 12.99 -14.85
CA ALA A 352 12.21 13.58 -15.07
C ALA A 352 11.99 14.77 -14.14
N THR A 353 11.60 15.91 -14.67
CA THR A 353 11.27 17.11 -13.90
C THR A 353 9.85 17.56 -14.17
N GLY A 354 9.24 18.21 -13.18
CA GLY A 354 7.87 18.71 -13.29
C GLY A 354 7.32 19.18 -11.95
N SER A 355 6.17 19.80 -11.98
CA SER A 355 5.43 20.23 -10.80
C SER A 355 4.33 19.23 -10.48
N LEU A 356 4.13 18.91 -9.21
CA LEU A 356 2.98 18.13 -8.77
C LEU A 356 1.68 18.90 -9.11
N GLN A 357 0.67 18.17 -9.55
CA GLN A 357 -0.64 18.75 -9.85
C GLN A 357 -1.29 19.36 -8.60
N ALA A 358 -2.13 20.37 -8.80
CA ALA A 358 -2.94 20.93 -7.72
C ALA A 358 -4.02 19.94 -7.28
N GLY A 359 -4.37 19.97 -6.00
CA GLY A 359 -5.46 19.15 -5.47
C GLY A 359 -5.26 18.72 -4.03
N LYS A 360 -6.31 18.14 -3.47
CA LYS A 360 -6.28 17.57 -2.12
C LYS A 360 -5.48 16.27 -2.11
N ALA A 361 -4.62 16.15 -1.12
CA ALA A 361 -3.80 14.96 -0.92
C ALA A 361 -3.61 14.71 0.58
N ALA A 362 -3.05 13.58 0.92
CA ALA A 362 -2.47 13.31 2.24
C ALA A 362 -0.98 13.09 2.09
N LEU A 363 -0.20 13.71 2.96
CA LEU A 363 1.16 13.26 3.25
C LEU A 363 1.04 12.08 4.21
N VAL A 364 1.73 10.98 3.91
CA VAL A 364 1.68 9.76 4.72
C VAL A 364 3.10 9.34 5.06
N ASN A 365 3.35 9.14 6.34
CA ASN A 365 4.64 8.71 6.86
C ASN A 365 4.46 7.54 7.83
N LEU A 366 5.40 6.62 7.84
CA LEU A 366 5.47 5.55 8.82
C LEU A 366 6.68 5.78 9.71
N ALA A 367 6.45 6.41 10.86
CA ALA A 367 7.48 6.74 11.82
C ALA A 367 7.85 5.52 12.68
N PRO A 368 9.12 5.08 12.69
CA PRO A 368 9.59 4.09 13.65
C PRO A 368 9.65 4.68 15.06
N GLY A 369 9.16 3.94 16.03
CA GLY A 369 9.20 4.28 17.45
C GLY A 369 10.10 3.34 18.24
N SER A 370 10.05 3.44 19.58
CA SER A 370 10.75 2.51 20.46
C SER A 370 10.12 1.10 20.40
N ASP A 371 10.92 0.09 20.73
CA ASP A 371 10.47 -1.28 20.95
C ASP A 371 9.68 -1.92 19.78
N GLY A 372 9.99 -1.53 18.56
CA GLY A 372 9.30 -2.03 17.36
C GLY A 372 7.89 -1.46 17.17
N ALA A 373 7.54 -0.40 17.87
CA ALA A 373 6.30 0.33 17.63
C ALA A 373 6.42 1.20 16.37
N PHE A 374 5.30 1.42 15.70
CA PHE A 374 5.22 2.30 14.54
C PHE A 374 4.01 3.22 14.67
N THR A 375 4.16 4.44 14.14
CA THR A 375 3.06 5.39 14.02
C THR A 375 2.85 5.74 12.54
N LEU A 376 1.67 5.43 12.00
CA LEU A 376 1.26 5.92 10.69
C LEU A 376 0.72 7.35 10.88
N ILE A 377 1.48 8.31 10.39
CA ILE A 377 1.13 9.73 10.41
C ILE A 377 0.49 10.08 9.08
N ALA A 378 -0.72 10.62 9.10
CA ALA A 378 -1.42 11.13 7.92
C ALA A 378 -1.68 12.63 8.09
N ALA A 379 -1.33 13.41 7.09
CA ALA A 379 -1.52 14.85 7.12
C ALA A 379 -2.29 15.32 5.87
N PRO A 380 -3.57 15.68 5.99
CA PRO A 380 -4.31 16.28 4.89
C PRO A 380 -3.69 17.61 4.47
N VAL A 381 -3.42 17.73 3.17
CA VAL A 381 -2.79 18.90 2.57
C VAL A 381 -3.48 19.27 1.27
N GLU A 382 -3.22 20.48 0.78
CA GLU A 382 -3.62 20.91 -0.54
C GLU A 382 -2.39 21.32 -1.33
N PHE A 383 -2.09 20.58 -2.41
CA PHE A 383 -1.07 20.98 -3.37
C PHE A 383 -1.61 22.05 -4.30
N PHE A 384 -0.75 22.97 -4.70
CA PHE A 384 -1.07 24.02 -5.67
C PHE A 384 0.09 24.19 -6.67
N ALA A 385 -0.26 24.53 -7.92
CA ALA A 385 0.72 24.80 -8.93
C ALA A 385 1.36 26.19 -8.70
N PRO A 386 2.67 26.35 -8.85
CA PRO A 386 3.30 27.68 -8.80
C PRO A 386 2.87 28.52 -10.01
N ASP A 387 2.75 29.82 -9.81
CA ASP A 387 2.40 30.79 -10.87
C ASP A 387 3.51 30.97 -11.92
N THR A 388 4.71 30.49 -11.64
CA THR A 388 5.86 30.57 -12.53
C THR A 388 6.12 29.21 -13.20
N PRO A 389 6.57 29.19 -14.47
CA PRO A 389 7.01 27.97 -15.13
C PRO A 389 8.06 27.23 -14.29
N SER A 390 7.99 25.91 -14.29
CA SER A 390 8.86 25.06 -13.51
C SER A 390 10.34 25.36 -13.80
N THR A 391 11.10 25.59 -12.74
CA THR A 391 12.53 25.40 -12.75
C THR A 391 12.86 23.95 -13.17
N PRO A 392 14.06 23.67 -13.73
CA PRO A 392 14.42 22.30 -14.13
C PRO A 392 14.67 21.40 -12.89
N THR A 393 13.64 21.23 -12.08
CA THR A 393 13.65 20.41 -10.87
C THR A 393 12.24 19.85 -10.61
N ILE A 394 12.14 18.93 -9.69
CA ILE A 394 10.85 18.47 -9.15
C ILE A 394 10.33 19.54 -8.20
N THR A 395 9.10 19.97 -8.39
CA THR A 395 8.47 20.96 -7.53
C THR A 395 7.13 20.46 -7.00
N GLY A 396 6.94 20.60 -5.70
CA GLY A 396 5.64 20.46 -5.04
C GLY A 396 5.50 21.55 -4.01
N TRP A 397 4.35 22.21 -4.00
CA TRP A 397 4.01 23.20 -3.00
C TRP A 397 2.70 22.83 -2.36
N PHE A 398 2.67 22.76 -1.05
CA PHE A 398 1.44 22.47 -0.32
C PHE A 398 1.19 23.41 0.85
N ARG A 399 -0.07 23.47 1.26
CA ARG A 399 -0.52 24.01 2.54
C ARG A 399 -1.16 22.92 3.37
N PRO A 400 -0.85 22.85 4.68
CA PRO A 400 -1.59 21.98 5.58
C PRO A 400 -3.06 22.39 5.66
N ALA A 401 -3.95 21.43 5.89
CA ALA A 401 -5.38 21.70 6.02
C ALA A 401 -5.71 22.68 7.16
N GLY A 402 -4.89 22.71 8.22
CA GLY A 402 -5.00 23.65 9.34
C GLY A 402 -4.48 25.07 9.03
N GLY A 403 -3.79 25.29 7.93
CA GLY A 403 -3.32 26.59 7.45
C GLY A 403 -2.06 27.16 8.14
N ASP A 404 -1.65 26.66 9.31
CA ASP A 404 -0.47 27.11 10.06
C ASP A 404 0.68 26.12 9.88
N ILE A 405 1.69 26.51 9.11
CA ILE A 405 2.84 25.62 8.84
C ILE A 405 3.75 25.43 10.06
N ALA A 406 3.79 26.37 11.01
CA ALA A 406 4.59 26.22 12.22
C ALA A 406 3.98 25.19 13.17
N ALA A 407 2.68 25.24 13.37
CA ALA A 407 1.93 24.26 14.14
C ALA A 407 2.02 22.86 13.49
N PHE A 408 1.88 22.80 12.16
CA PHE A 408 2.02 21.58 11.39
C PHE A 408 3.40 20.92 11.55
N LEU A 409 4.48 21.66 11.29
CA LEU A 409 5.85 21.14 11.39
C LEU A 409 6.19 20.70 12.83
N LYS A 410 5.74 21.48 13.84
CA LYS A 410 5.91 21.12 15.23
C LYS A 410 5.21 19.78 15.54
N GLN A 411 3.93 19.67 15.21
CA GLN A 411 3.14 18.47 15.49
C GLN A 411 3.70 17.24 14.75
N TYR A 412 4.10 17.39 13.49
CA TYR A 412 4.72 16.33 12.71
C TYR A 412 6.01 15.81 13.36
N SER A 413 6.89 16.72 13.76
CA SER A 413 8.17 16.38 14.41
C SER A 413 7.97 15.78 15.80
N GLU A 414 7.03 16.29 16.62
CA GLU A 414 6.71 15.74 17.94
C GLU A 414 6.15 14.31 17.87
N LEU A 415 5.53 13.93 16.75
CA LEU A 415 5.07 12.56 16.48
C LEU A 415 6.18 11.63 15.97
N GLY A 416 7.39 12.14 15.78
CA GLY A 416 8.52 11.38 15.26
C GLY A 416 8.48 11.19 13.73
N GLY A 417 7.75 12.02 13.01
CA GLY A 417 7.71 11.96 11.54
C GLY A 417 9.09 12.07 10.94
N THR A 418 9.42 11.16 10.00
CA THR A 418 10.70 11.14 9.30
C THR A 418 10.74 12.14 8.16
N HIS A 419 11.93 12.48 7.64
CA HIS A 419 12.03 13.45 6.54
C HIS A 419 11.50 12.89 5.21
N HIS A 420 11.59 11.58 4.98
CA HIS A 420 10.98 10.88 3.85
C HIS A 420 9.51 10.59 4.10
N LEU A 421 8.67 10.79 3.09
CA LEU A 421 7.24 10.52 3.17
C LEU A 421 6.63 10.26 1.78
N ALA A 422 5.41 9.78 1.78
CA ALA A 422 4.60 9.67 0.57
C ALA A 422 3.61 10.84 0.47
N ALA A 423 3.39 11.34 -0.74
CA ALA A 423 2.24 12.18 -1.06
C ALA A 423 1.25 11.36 -1.89
N THR A 424 0.00 11.26 -1.45
CA THR A 424 -1.03 10.48 -2.13
C THR A 424 -2.31 11.29 -2.28
N TYR A 425 -2.80 11.41 -3.53
CA TYR A 425 -4.04 12.11 -3.83
C TYR A 425 -5.25 11.21 -3.55
N ASP A 426 -6.39 11.82 -3.23
CA ASP A 426 -7.67 11.14 -2.97
C ASP A 426 -7.63 10.10 -1.84
N ALA A 427 -6.65 10.19 -0.94
CA ALA A 427 -6.55 9.28 0.18
C ALA A 427 -7.68 9.49 1.19
N ASP A 428 -8.33 8.41 1.57
CA ASP A 428 -9.32 8.37 2.64
C ASP A 428 -8.63 8.09 3.99
N LEU A 429 -8.79 9.01 4.94
CA LEU A 429 -8.18 8.88 6.27
C LEU A 429 -8.72 7.69 7.07
N ASP A 430 -9.96 7.27 6.85
CA ASP A 430 -10.52 6.10 7.52
C ASP A 430 -9.95 4.80 6.94
N VAL A 431 -9.67 4.78 5.64
CA VAL A 431 -8.92 3.68 5.02
C VAL A 431 -7.49 3.59 5.59
N LEU A 432 -6.78 4.72 5.71
CA LEU A 432 -5.44 4.76 6.32
C LEU A 432 -5.47 4.34 7.80
N ARG A 433 -6.47 4.80 8.56
CA ARG A 433 -6.66 4.40 9.97
C ARG A 433 -6.94 2.89 10.09
N ASN A 434 -7.76 2.33 9.22
CA ASN A 434 -8.03 0.89 9.23
C ASN A 434 -6.81 0.08 8.80
N PHE A 435 -6.02 0.58 7.84
CA PHE A 435 -4.73 0.01 7.48
C PHE A 435 -3.78 -0.05 8.69
N SER A 436 -3.60 1.07 9.42
CA SER A 436 -2.75 1.08 10.62
C SER A 436 -3.22 0.08 11.68
N LYS A 437 -4.54 -0.07 11.89
CA LYS A 437 -5.11 -1.03 12.83
C LYS A 437 -4.85 -2.48 12.41
N LEU A 438 -4.90 -2.80 11.12
CA LEU A 438 -4.56 -4.13 10.61
C LEU A 438 -3.08 -4.47 10.79
N MET A 439 -2.23 -3.45 10.87
CA MET A 439 -0.79 -3.59 11.11
C MET A 439 -0.40 -3.49 12.59
N ASN A 440 -1.35 -3.30 13.51
CA ASN A 440 -1.09 -2.99 14.94
C ASN A 440 -0.24 -1.72 15.15
N TRP A 441 -0.33 -0.74 14.27
CA TRP A 441 0.34 0.55 14.39
C TRP A 441 -0.55 1.58 15.06
N GLN A 442 0.07 2.59 15.67
CA GLN A 442 -0.62 3.82 16.06
C GLN A 442 -1.01 4.61 14.82
N PHE A 443 -2.04 5.44 14.94
CA PHE A 443 -2.48 6.34 13.87
C PHE A 443 -2.60 7.76 14.40
N ALA A 444 -1.96 8.68 13.74
CA ALA A 444 -2.00 10.10 14.07
C ALA A 444 -2.39 10.94 12.84
N VAL A 445 -3.16 11.98 13.06
CA VAL A 445 -3.50 12.98 12.03
C VAL A 445 -2.92 14.32 12.40
N VAL A 446 -2.08 14.87 11.54
CA VAL A 446 -1.52 16.22 11.64
C VAL A 446 -2.37 17.17 10.80
N LYS A 447 -2.73 18.34 11.36
CA LYS A 447 -3.61 19.31 10.70
C LYS A 447 -2.91 20.66 10.51
#